data_8db98bf3dda3f919c76cb6b37ad2ab5c
#
_entry.id   8db98bf3dda3f919c76cb6b37ad2ab5c
#
_cell.length_a   1.000
_cell.length_b   1.000
_cell.length_c   1.000
_cell.angle_alpha   90.00
_cell.angle_beta   90.00
_cell.angle_gamma   90.00
#
_symmetry.space_group_name_H-M   'P 1'
#
loop_
_entity.id
_entity.type
_entity.pdbx_description
1 polymer ?
#
loop_
_entity_poly.entity_id
_entity_poly.type
_entity_poly.pdbx_seq_one_letter_code
_entity_poly.pdbx_strand_id
1 'polypeptide(L)'
;MLGKKEKTRGQIEAEISEAVTQFEKEYMGRGPLETKTYLIDDMIIVRLKGVLTKAEYRLVKSERHTKARDLIKQVRIELIENGRPLLEAIIKGITRRRVASLHTDISTVTGERLIIFTLDKRPEFDF
;
A
#
# COMPACT_ATOMS: atom_id res chain seq x y z
N MET A 1 19.04 -7.76 30.31
CA MET A 1 18.82 -8.44 29.08
C MET A 1 19.24 -7.59 27.90
N LEU A 2 19.97 -8.18 27.04
CA LEU A 2 20.25 -7.51 25.80
C LEU A 2 18.95 -7.32 25.06
N GLY A 3 18.48 -6.10 25.03
CA GLY A 3 17.23 -5.78 24.38
C GLY A 3 17.26 -6.16 22.91
N LYS A 4 16.11 -6.38 22.37
CA LYS A 4 15.97 -6.48 20.93
C LYS A 4 16.53 -5.20 20.32
N LYS A 5 17.43 -5.35 19.38
CA LYS A 5 17.81 -4.21 18.58
C LYS A 5 16.58 -3.74 17.85
N GLU A 6 16.30 -2.47 17.94
CA GLU A 6 15.25 -1.90 17.15
C GLU A 6 15.65 -1.89 15.69
N LYS A 7 14.67 -2.03 14.82
CA LYS A 7 14.91 -1.95 13.38
C LYS A 7 15.25 -0.53 13.01
N THR A 8 16.05 -0.37 11.98
CA THR A 8 16.29 0.95 11.39
C THR A 8 15.05 1.37 10.58
N ARG A 9 14.94 2.66 10.29
CA ARG A 9 13.87 3.16 9.43
C ARG A 9 13.87 2.44 8.08
N GLY A 10 15.04 2.26 7.47
CA GLY A 10 15.16 1.56 6.19
C GLY A 10 14.70 0.12 6.25
N GLN A 11 14.97 -0.58 7.36
CA GLN A 11 14.50 -1.95 7.55
C GLN A 11 12.98 -2.00 7.66
N ILE A 12 12.39 -1.07 8.41
CA ILE A 12 10.92 -0.98 8.53
C ILE A 12 10.30 -0.72 7.16
N GLU A 13 10.84 0.24 6.42
CA GLU A 13 10.37 0.56 5.08
C GLU A 13 10.46 -0.65 4.14
N ALA A 14 11.56 -1.39 4.17
CA ALA A 14 11.75 -2.58 3.35
C ALA A 14 10.77 -3.69 3.71
N GLU A 15 10.56 -3.93 4.99
CA GLU A 15 9.61 -4.96 5.44
C GLU A 15 8.18 -4.62 5.03
N ILE A 16 7.79 -3.36 5.13
CA ILE A 16 6.47 -2.91 4.70
C ILE A 16 6.31 -3.09 3.19
N SER A 17 7.31 -2.69 2.40
CA SER A 17 7.27 -2.87 0.94
C SER A 17 7.07 -4.32 0.56
N GLU A 18 7.80 -5.24 1.19
CA GLU A 18 7.69 -6.67 0.93
C GLU A 18 6.31 -7.21 1.31
N ALA A 19 5.82 -6.85 2.48
CA ALA A 19 4.52 -7.33 2.96
C ALA A 19 3.36 -6.79 2.13
N VAL A 20 3.41 -5.52 1.73
CA VAL A 20 2.36 -4.92 0.89
C VAL A 20 2.40 -5.51 -0.52
N THR A 21 3.60 -5.77 -1.06
CA THR A 21 3.74 -6.45 -2.35
C THR A 21 3.07 -7.83 -2.31
N GLN A 22 3.30 -8.58 -1.24
CA GLN A 22 2.69 -9.89 -1.06
C GLN A 22 1.16 -9.78 -0.93
N PHE A 23 0.68 -8.80 -0.19
CA PHE A 23 -0.74 -8.51 -0.09
C PHE A 23 -1.35 -8.25 -1.47
N GLU A 24 -0.71 -7.42 -2.29
CA GLU A 24 -1.20 -7.13 -3.64
C GLU A 24 -1.28 -8.38 -4.51
N LYS A 25 -0.26 -9.25 -4.43
CA LYS A 25 -0.27 -10.52 -5.17
C LYS A 25 -1.47 -11.39 -4.77
N GLU A 26 -1.74 -11.48 -3.49
CA GLU A 26 -2.81 -12.35 -2.98
C GLU A 26 -4.21 -11.78 -3.23
N TYR A 27 -4.41 -10.47 -2.99
CA TYR A 27 -5.72 -9.85 -3.12
C TYR A 27 -6.05 -9.35 -4.51
N MET A 28 -5.04 -8.90 -5.25
CA MET A 28 -5.27 -8.31 -6.59
C MET A 28 -4.91 -9.28 -7.71
N GLY A 29 -4.37 -10.44 -7.37
CA GLY A 29 -3.99 -11.47 -8.34
C GLY A 29 -2.66 -11.24 -9.02
N ARG A 30 -2.01 -10.10 -8.80
CA ARG A 30 -0.66 -9.83 -9.30
C ARG A 30 0.00 -8.75 -8.44
N GLY A 31 1.32 -8.83 -8.36
CA GLY A 31 2.08 -7.81 -7.67
C GLY A 31 2.38 -6.59 -8.54
N PRO A 32 2.73 -5.47 -7.93
CA PRO A 32 3.20 -4.30 -8.64
C PRO A 32 4.57 -4.54 -9.26
N LEU A 33 4.96 -3.71 -10.20
CA LEU A 33 6.30 -3.74 -10.80
C LEU A 33 7.34 -3.19 -9.82
N GLU A 34 6.96 -2.25 -8.99
CA GLU A 34 7.84 -1.64 -8.00
C GLU A 34 7.02 -1.19 -6.81
N THR A 35 7.56 -1.41 -5.61
CA THR A 35 6.97 -0.92 -4.36
C THR A 35 8.02 -0.16 -3.57
N LYS A 36 7.68 1.03 -3.14
CA LYS A 36 8.57 1.84 -2.32
C LYS A 36 7.81 2.42 -1.13
N THR A 37 8.40 2.31 0.04
CA THR A 37 7.79 2.77 1.29
C THR A 37 8.61 3.88 1.91
N TYR A 38 7.92 4.90 2.40
CA TYR A 38 8.51 6.03 3.11
C TYR A 38 7.87 6.15 4.48
N LEU A 39 8.70 6.16 5.52
CA LEU A 39 8.27 6.40 6.89
C LEU A 39 8.61 7.84 7.25
N ILE A 40 7.60 8.65 7.45
CA ILE A 40 7.75 10.07 7.75
C ILE A 40 6.94 10.36 8.99
N ASP A 41 7.63 10.57 10.11
CA ASP A 41 7.00 10.85 11.40
C ASP A 41 6.02 9.73 11.80
N ASP A 42 4.72 10.01 11.93
CA ASP A 42 3.70 9.02 12.25
C ASP A 42 2.97 8.50 11.01
N MET A 43 3.55 8.70 9.84
CA MET A 43 2.91 8.41 8.57
C MET A 43 3.75 7.46 7.72
N ILE A 44 3.08 6.51 7.09
CA ILE A 44 3.71 5.58 6.17
C ILE A 44 3.09 5.79 4.80
N ILE A 45 3.93 6.05 3.80
CA ILE A 45 3.50 6.19 2.41
C ILE A 45 4.05 5.01 1.63
N VAL A 46 3.16 4.21 1.05
CA VAL A 46 3.53 3.09 0.19
C VAL A 46 3.17 3.46 -1.25
N ARG A 47 4.16 3.49 -2.10
CA ARG A 47 4.00 3.79 -3.51
C ARG A 47 4.19 2.50 -4.31
N LEU A 48 3.15 2.14 -5.07
CA LEU A 48 3.14 0.94 -5.89
C LEU A 48 2.98 1.35 -7.35
N LYS A 49 3.93 0.95 -8.19
CA LYS A 49 3.89 1.25 -9.63
C LYS A 49 3.48 0.03 -10.41
N GLY A 50 2.78 0.25 -11.52
CA GLY A 50 2.40 -0.81 -12.43
C GLY A 50 1.36 -1.77 -11.85
N VAL A 51 0.38 -1.26 -11.13
CA VAL A 51 -0.65 -2.10 -10.51
C VAL A 51 -1.80 -2.44 -11.45
N LEU A 52 -1.98 -1.69 -12.54
CA LEU A 52 -3.05 -1.96 -13.49
C LEU A 52 -2.67 -3.15 -14.39
N THR A 53 -3.65 -4.02 -14.64
CA THR A 53 -3.50 -5.10 -15.60
C THR A 53 -3.60 -4.55 -17.04
N LYS A 54 -3.17 -5.35 -18.01
CA LYS A 54 -3.32 -4.98 -19.43
C LYS A 54 -4.78 -4.75 -19.80
N ALA A 55 -5.69 -5.58 -19.26
CA ALA A 55 -7.12 -5.43 -19.49
C ALA A 55 -7.64 -4.10 -18.94
N GLU A 56 -7.21 -3.73 -17.74
CA GLU A 56 -7.60 -2.46 -17.14
C GLU A 56 -7.11 -1.27 -17.98
N TYR A 57 -5.86 -1.32 -18.46
CA TYR A 57 -5.32 -0.28 -19.34
C TYR A 57 -6.13 -0.15 -20.63
N ARG A 58 -6.53 -1.27 -21.22
CA ARG A 58 -7.37 -1.23 -22.43
C ARG A 58 -8.69 -0.54 -22.16
N LEU A 59 -9.29 -0.81 -21.01
CA LEU A 59 -10.57 -0.19 -20.63
C LEU A 59 -10.43 1.32 -20.46
N VAL A 60 -9.39 1.80 -19.77
CA VAL A 60 -9.23 3.24 -19.55
C VAL A 60 -8.80 3.99 -20.81
N LYS A 61 -8.27 3.31 -21.82
CA LYS A 61 -7.91 3.91 -23.11
C LYS A 61 -9.06 3.89 -24.12
N SER A 62 -10.18 3.26 -23.80
CA SER A 62 -11.34 3.21 -24.67
C SER A 62 -12.06 4.54 -24.73
N GLU A 63 -13.00 4.68 -25.67
CA GLU A 63 -13.84 5.89 -25.78
C GLU A 63 -14.67 6.14 -24.51
N ARG A 64 -14.93 5.09 -23.73
CA ARG A 64 -15.66 5.15 -22.48
C ARG A 64 -14.73 5.19 -21.28
N HIS A 65 -13.54 5.74 -21.43
CA HIS A 65 -12.51 5.70 -20.41
C HIS A 65 -12.95 6.25 -19.05
N THR A 66 -13.81 7.27 -19.00
CA THR A 66 -14.28 7.84 -17.74
C THR A 66 -15.07 6.83 -16.94
N LYS A 67 -16.01 6.13 -17.59
CA LYS A 67 -16.81 5.09 -16.93
C LYS A 67 -15.94 3.91 -16.50
N ALA A 68 -15.05 3.47 -17.39
CA ALA A 68 -14.14 2.38 -17.10
C ALA A 68 -13.21 2.72 -15.93
N ARG A 69 -12.68 3.95 -15.92
CA ARG A 69 -11.85 4.44 -14.83
C ARG A 69 -12.59 4.39 -13.50
N ASP A 70 -13.82 4.86 -13.46
CA ASP A 70 -14.61 4.88 -12.24
C ASP A 70 -14.91 3.47 -11.74
N LEU A 71 -15.21 2.53 -12.65
CA LEU A 71 -15.42 1.12 -12.30
C LEU A 71 -14.16 0.49 -11.72
N ILE A 72 -13.02 0.73 -12.35
CA ILE A 72 -11.73 0.20 -11.87
C ILE A 72 -11.43 0.75 -10.47
N LYS A 73 -11.59 2.04 -10.27
CA LYS A 73 -11.39 2.67 -8.96
C LYS A 73 -12.32 2.08 -7.91
N GLN A 74 -13.59 1.89 -8.26
CA GLN A 74 -14.58 1.34 -7.33
C GLN A 74 -14.24 -0.09 -6.92
N VAL A 75 -13.90 -0.96 -7.87
CA VAL A 75 -13.49 -2.34 -7.56
C VAL A 75 -12.28 -2.35 -6.64
N ARG A 76 -11.28 -1.52 -6.92
CA ARG A 76 -10.05 -1.48 -6.13
C ARG A 76 -10.28 -0.92 -4.73
N ILE A 77 -11.19 0.04 -4.56
CA ILE A 77 -11.61 0.53 -3.25
C ILE A 77 -12.23 -0.61 -2.44
N GLU A 78 -13.16 -1.36 -3.05
CA GLU A 78 -13.82 -2.49 -2.38
C GLU A 78 -12.82 -3.56 -1.96
N LEU A 79 -11.84 -3.87 -2.82
CA LEU A 79 -10.83 -4.85 -2.50
C LEU A 79 -9.94 -4.40 -1.33
N ILE A 80 -9.54 -3.14 -1.29
CA ILE A 80 -8.77 -2.59 -0.17
C ILE A 80 -9.57 -2.59 1.11
N GLU A 81 -10.84 -2.19 1.06
CA GLU A 81 -11.70 -2.20 2.25
C GLU A 81 -11.87 -3.63 2.78
N ASN A 82 -12.01 -4.60 1.89
CA ASN A 82 -12.11 -6.00 2.27
C ASN A 82 -10.80 -6.51 2.90
N GLY A 83 -9.67 -6.10 2.38
CA GLY A 83 -8.35 -6.49 2.88
C GLY A 83 -7.79 -5.61 3.98
N ARG A 84 -8.49 -4.55 4.35
CA ARG A 84 -8.02 -3.57 5.33
C ARG A 84 -7.60 -4.15 6.67
N PRO A 85 -8.37 -5.07 7.30
CA PRO A 85 -7.94 -5.66 8.56
C PRO A 85 -6.58 -6.35 8.46
N LEU A 86 -6.30 -7.01 7.35
CA LEU A 86 -5.01 -7.66 7.11
C LEU A 86 -3.89 -6.64 6.93
N LEU A 87 -4.14 -5.58 6.15
CA LEU A 87 -3.17 -4.50 5.98
C LEU A 87 -2.83 -3.83 7.31
N GLU A 88 -3.84 -3.54 8.13
CA GLU A 88 -3.64 -2.94 9.44
C GLU A 88 -2.85 -3.86 10.37
N ALA A 89 -3.11 -5.17 10.32
CA ALA A 89 -2.37 -6.15 11.11
C ALA A 89 -0.90 -6.23 10.67
N ILE A 90 -0.64 -6.16 9.37
CA ILE A 90 0.72 -6.13 8.82
C ILE A 90 1.49 -4.93 9.35
N ILE A 91 0.91 -3.74 9.26
CA ILE A 91 1.56 -2.51 9.72
C ILE A 91 1.81 -2.56 11.22
N LYS A 92 0.81 -3.01 11.99
CA LYS A 92 0.97 -3.15 13.45
C LYS A 92 2.08 -4.12 13.81
N GLY A 93 2.15 -5.26 13.10
CA GLY A 93 3.18 -6.26 13.35
C GLY A 93 4.59 -5.74 13.08
N ILE A 94 4.76 -4.91 12.07
CA ILE A 94 6.07 -4.37 11.68
C ILE A 94 6.45 -3.16 12.53
N THR A 95 5.53 -2.22 12.75
CA THR A 95 5.81 -0.95 13.41
C THR A 95 5.51 -0.94 14.90
N ARG A 96 4.72 -1.91 15.38
CA ARG A 96 4.19 -1.96 16.74
C ARG A 96 3.30 -0.77 17.08
N ARG A 97 2.74 -0.14 16.03
CA ARG A 97 1.79 0.96 16.17
C ARG A 97 0.50 0.62 15.48
N ARG A 98 -0.60 1.12 16.02
CA ARG A 98 -1.92 0.92 15.41
C ARG A 98 -2.10 1.91 14.27
N VAL A 99 -2.78 1.46 13.23
CA VAL A 99 -3.19 2.33 12.14
C VAL A 99 -4.38 3.16 12.61
N ALA A 100 -4.22 4.47 12.62
CA ALA A 100 -5.29 5.41 12.97
C ALA A 100 -6.19 5.67 11.76
N SER A 101 -5.60 5.80 10.58
CA SER A 101 -6.35 5.99 9.35
C SER A 101 -5.60 5.43 8.15
N LEU A 102 -6.34 5.08 7.10
CA LEU A 102 -5.80 4.56 5.85
C LEU A 102 -6.42 5.35 4.70
N HIS A 103 -5.57 5.82 3.81
CA HIS A 103 -5.98 6.54 2.60
C HIS A 103 -5.33 5.87 1.40
N THR A 104 -6.07 5.73 0.34
CA THR A 104 -5.53 5.13 -0.88
C THR A 104 -6.22 5.71 -2.10
N ASP A 105 -5.46 5.80 -3.17
CA ASP A 105 -5.99 6.15 -4.48
C ASP A 105 -5.12 5.52 -5.55
N ILE A 106 -5.65 5.44 -6.75
CA ILE A 106 -4.96 4.88 -7.90
C ILE A 106 -5.08 5.85 -9.07
N SER A 107 -3.95 6.07 -9.75
CA SER A 107 -3.95 6.82 -11.00
C SER A 107 -4.16 5.86 -12.17
N THR A 108 -5.24 6.05 -12.91
CA THR A 108 -5.47 5.26 -14.13
C THR A 108 -4.64 5.76 -15.30
N VAL A 109 -3.99 6.91 -15.16
CA VAL A 109 -3.06 7.45 -16.16
C VAL A 109 -1.71 6.76 -16.08
N THR A 110 -1.15 6.67 -14.88
CA THR A 110 0.19 6.10 -14.66
C THR A 110 0.17 4.65 -14.18
N GLY A 111 -0.96 4.18 -13.66
CA GLY A 111 -1.03 2.86 -13.02
C GLY A 111 -0.41 2.83 -11.64
N GLU A 112 -0.16 3.99 -11.04
CA GLU A 112 0.41 4.11 -9.71
C GLU A 112 -0.68 4.07 -8.66
N ARG A 113 -0.43 3.36 -7.56
CA ARG A 113 -1.26 3.39 -6.37
C ARG A 113 -0.46 3.98 -5.22
N LEU A 114 -1.11 4.80 -4.42
CA LEU A 114 -0.58 5.25 -3.14
C LEU A 114 -1.45 4.71 -2.02
N ILE A 115 -0.83 4.19 -0.98
CA ILE A 115 -1.49 3.82 0.26
C ILE A 115 -0.80 4.61 1.36
N ILE A 116 -1.57 5.37 2.13
CA ILE A 116 -1.05 6.16 3.22
C ILE A 116 -1.69 5.67 4.52
N PHE A 117 -0.84 5.25 5.45
CA PHE A 117 -1.26 4.88 6.79
C PHE A 117 -0.84 5.99 7.74
N THR A 118 -1.75 6.48 8.56
CA THR A 118 -1.37 7.31 9.70
C THR A 118 -1.45 6.44 10.93
N LEU A 119 -0.48 6.59 11.82
CA LEU A 119 -0.34 5.75 13.00
C LEU A 119 -0.79 6.52 14.25
N ASP A 120 -1.15 5.78 15.29
CA ASP A 120 -1.53 6.40 16.58
C ASP A 120 -0.36 7.06 17.27
N LYS A 121 0.85 6.60 16.99
CA LYS A 121 2.10 7.17 17.51
C LYS A 121 3.20 6.99 16.49
N ARG A 122 4.18 7.83 16.58
CA ARG A 122 5.42 7.70 15.84
C ARG A 122 6.10 6.37 16.19
N PRO A 123 6.52 5.56 15.19
CA PRO A 123 7.25 4.33 15.48
C PRO A 123 8.64 4.63 16.05
N GLU A 124 9.13 3.73 16.90
CA GLU A 124 10.51 3.79 17.38
C GLU A 124 11.40 3.01 16.42
N PHE A 125 12.56 3.56 16.11
CA PHE A 125 13.54 2.88 15.27
C PHE A 125 14.93 3.43 15.54
N ASP A 126 15.94 2.63 15.21
CA ASP A 126 17.34 3.04 15.27
C ASP A 126 17.71 3.83 14.02
N PHE A 127 18.64 4.76 14.21
CA PHE A 127 19.18 5.56 13.11
C PHE A 127 20.47 4.95 12.58
#